data_a39417455220562a2d1b9c3c49de345b
#
_entry.id   a39417455220562a2d1b9c3c49de345b
#
_cell.length_a   1.000
_cell.length_b   1.000
_cell.length_c   1.000
_cell.angle_alpha   90.00
_cell.angle_beta   90.00
_cell.angle_gamma   90.00
#
_symmetry.space_group_name_H-M   'P 1'
#
loop_
_entity.id
_entity.type
_entity.pdbx_description
1 polymer ?
#
loop_
_entity_poly.entity_id
_entity_poly.type
_entity_poly.pdbx_seq_one_letter_code
_entity_poly.pdbx_strand_id
1 'polypeptide(L)'
;PLLAPIVLITVFTVFYLLRGGSPQPKADILASLPEAPRGTNAFRIATPLVVFVVLLVLSKYAAFFMPILGIPLIFLISTLVAMILSPRRLGPAGWYRVLTDTSEQVFPLLATVISVGVLVNIMTSTGVRGLIAITFVTLPVYLIYTFALIVLPLAQGSLSYSSGIILGTPLIFLFNSVGVNVTIVATALSLIFPLGDCLPPSRISGRVAIDVSGYKGSYMSFLRAILVPALFMGLVALGMLVYANQFRWLIVY
;
A
#
# COMPACT_ATOMS: atom_id res chain seq x y z
N PRO A 1 -3.13 3.53 14.28
CA PRO A 1 -3.89 4.65 13.70
C PRO A 1 -4.47 4.35 12.32
N LEU A 2 -3.87 3.44 11.55
CA LEU A 2 -4.28 3.12 10.17
C LEU A 2 -5.56 2.29 10.10
N LEU A 3 -5.87 1.53 11.12
CA LEU A 3 -6.98 0.57 11.12
C LEU A 3 -8.35 1.28 11.06
N ALA A 4 -8.54 2.34 11.84
CA ALA A 4 -9.80 3.07 11.87
C ALA A 4 -10.18 3.70 10.52
N PRO A 5 -9.28 4.46 9.84
CA PRO A 5 -9.59 5.00 8.51
C PRO A 5 -9.76 3.91 7.45
N ILE A 6 -9.02 2.81 7.51
CA ILE A 6 -9.23 1.69 6.58
C ILE A 6 -10.63 1.09 6.74
N VAL A 7 -11.07 0.83 7.97
CA VAL A 7 -12.43 0.31 8.22
C VAL A 7 -13.48 1.29 7.70
N LEU A 8 -13.33 2.58 8.00
CA LEU A 8 -14.27 3.62 7.54
C LEU A 8 -14.34 3.66 5.99
N ILE A 9 -13.20 3.68 5.33
CA ILE A 9 -13.10 3.71 3.86
C ILE A 9 -13.70 2.43 3.27
N THR A 10 -13.40 1.27 3.86
CA THR A 10 -13.93 -0.01 3.39
C THR A 10 -15.47 -0.06 3.52
N VAL A 11 -16.00 0.32 4.68
CA VAL A 11 -17.46 0.37 4.90
C VAL A 11 -18.12 1.31 3.91
N PHE A 12 -17.57 2.51 3.71
CA PHE A 12 -18.09 3.45 2.73
C PHE A 12 -18.04 2.89 1.30
N THR A 13 -16.93 2.29 0.91
CA THR A 13 -16.75 1.71 -0.43
C THR A 13 -17.72 0.58 -0.67
N VAL A 14 -17.89 -0.33 0.30
CA VAL A 14 -18.88 -1.42 0.22
C VAL A 14 -20.29 -0.86 0.10
N PHE A 15 -20.65 0.12 0.93
CA PHE A 15 -21.96 0.76 0.87
C PHE A 15 -22.21 1.44 -0.49
N TYR A 16 -21.20 2.15 -1.01
CA TYR A 16 -21.27 2.79 -2.32
C TYR A 16 -21.47 1.78 -3.45
N LEU A 17 -20.72 0.67 -3.42
CA LEU A 17 -20.84 -0.40 -4.42
C LEU A 17 -22.20 -1.10 -4.35
N LEU A 18 -22.73 -1.33 -3.16
CA LEU A 18 -24.05 -1.93 -2.98
C LEU A 18 -25.19 -1.05 -3.50
N ARG A 19 -25.02 0.27 -3.46
CA ARG A 19 -26.02 1.23 -3.95
C ARG A 19 -25.97 1.49 -5.46
N GLY A 20 -24.78 1.44 -6.06
CA GLY A 20 -24.54 1.89 -7.43
C GLY A 20 -24.22 0.78 -8.43
N GLY A 21 -23.93 -0.42 -8.00
CA GLY A 21 -23.47 -1.50 -8.87
C GLY A 21 -24.59 -2.44 -9.25
N SER A 22 -24.75 -2.72 -10.53
CA SER A 22 -25.28 -4.01 -10.96
C SER A 22 -24.18 -5.04 -10.64
N PRO A 23 -24.34 -5.91 -9.63
CA PRO A 23 -23.34 -6.92 -9.36
C PRO A 23 -23.24 -7.81 -10.59
N GLN A 24 -22.01 -7.98 -11.09
CA GLN A 24 -21.77 -9.00 -12.10
C GLN A 24 -22.30 -10.33 -11.57
N PRO A 25 -23.05 -11.11 -12.35
CA PRO A 25 -23.58 -12.38 -11.89
C PRO A 25 -22.41 -13.24 -11.38
N LYS A 26 -22.57 -13.81 -10.18
CA LYS A 26 -21.55 -14.67 -9.56
C LYS A 26 -21.04 -15.76 -10.50
N ALA A 27 -21.90 -16.22 -11.41
CA ALA A 27 -21.56 -17.22 -12.40
C ALA A 27 -20.45 -16.75 -13.35
N ASP A 28 -20.47 -15.49 -13.81
CA ASP A 28 -19.48 -14.96 -14.73
C ASP A 28 -18.13 -14.75 -14.04
N ILE A 29 -18.15 -14.34 -12.75
CA ILE A 29 -16.94 -14.21 -11.95
C ILE A 29 -16.32 -15.59 -11.68
N LEU A 30 -17.13 -16.57 -11.30
CA LEU A 30 -16.65 -17.93 -11.05
C LEU A 30 -16.12 -18.59 -12.33
N ALA A 31 -16.72 -18.32 -13.49
CA ALA A 31 -16.25 -18.82 -14.79
C ALA A 31 -14.92 -18.18 -15.24
N SER A 32 -14.61 -16.98 -14.77
CA SER A 32 -13.36 -16.29 -15.09
C SER A 32 -12.20 -16.65 -14.16
N LEU A 33 -12.47 -17.29 -13.02
CA LEU A 33 -11.43 -17.73 -12.09
C LEU A 33 -10.71 -18.98 -12.63
N PRO A 34 -9.37 -19.02 -12.60
CA PRO A 34 -8.64 -20.24 -12.93
C PRO A 34 -9.05 -21.36 -11.97
N GLU A 35 -9.23 -22.56 -12.52
CA GLU A 35 -9.57 -23.74 -11.72
C GLU A 35 -8.53 -23.94 -10.60
N ALA A 36 -9.01 -24.07 -9.38
CA ALA A 36 -8.13 -24.32 -8.24
C ALA A 36 -7.39 -25.66 -8.46
N PRO A 37 -6.08 -25.71 -8.28
CA PRO A 37 -5.32 -26.94 -8.43
C PRO A 37 -5.93 -28.07 -7.58
N ARG A 38 -6.11 -29.26 -8.16
CA ARG A 38 -6.66 -30.43 -7.46
C ARG A 38 -5.86 -30.70 -6.17
N GLY A 39 -6.54 -30.85 -5.04
CA GLY A 39 -5.92 -31.10 -3.73
C GLY A 39 -5.61 -29.85 -2.90
N THR A 40 -6.02 -28.67 -3.36
CA THR A 40 -5.99 -27.46 -2.52
C THR A 40 -7.10 -27.51 -1.50
N ASN A 41 -6.71 -27.50 -0.21
CA ASN A 41 -7.64 -27.38 0.90
C ASN A 41 -7.57 -25.92 1.42
N ALA A 42 -8.70 -25.30 1.72
CA ALA A 42 -8.76 -23.93 2.26
C ALA A 42 -7.85 -23.75 3.47
N PHE A 43 -7.72 -24.79 4.31
CA PHE A 43 -6.82 -24.80 5.44
C PHE A 43 -5.34 -24.64 5.04
N ARG A 44 -4.89 -25.34 3.97
CA ARG A 44 -3.49 -25.24 3.50
C ARG A 44 -3.15 -23.88 2.92
N ILE A 45 -4.13 -23.20 2.32
CA ILE A 45 -3.95 -21.84 1.78
C ILE A 45 -3.96 -20.82 2.90
N ALA A 46 -4.83 -20.97 3.90
CA ALA A 46 -4.97 -20.03 5.01
C ALA A 46 -3.83 -20.13 6.01
N THR A 47 -3.25 -21.32 6.23
CA THR A 47 -2.23 -21.53 7.28
C THR A 47 -1.02 -20.60 7.16
N PRO A 48 -0.37 -20.40 5.99
CA PRO A 48 0.77 -19.47 5.88
C PRO A 48 0.38 -18.03 6.22
N LEU A 49 -0.82 -17.61 5.83
CA LEU A 49 -1.36 -16.28 6.15
C LEU A 49 -1.62 -16.14 7.66
N VAL A 50 -2.22 -17.16 8.27
CA VAL A 50 -2.46 -17.19 9.72
C VAL A 50 -1.13 -17.15 10.48
N VAL A 51 -0.13 -17.94 10.07
CA VAL A 51 1.21 -17.92 10.66
C VAL A 51 1.85 -16.54 10.54
N PHE A 52 1.74 -15.90 9.38
CA PHE A 52 2.22 -14.54 9.17
C PHE A 52 1.59 -13.55 10.17
N VAL A 53 0.26 -13.54 10.28
CA VAL A 53 -0.48 -12.65 11.20
C VAL A 53 -0.14 -12.95 12.66
N VAL A 54 -0.08 -14.23 13.05
CA VAL A 54 0.27 -14.65 14.42
C VAL A 54 1.68 -14.19 14.78
N LEU A 55 2.68 -14.43 13.91
CA LEU A 55 4.05 -13.98 14.13
C LEU A 55 4.16 -12.46 14.23
N LEU A 56 3.38 -11.72 13.41
CA LEU A 56 3.36 -10.27 13.44
C LEU A 56 2.79 -9.74 14.77
N VAL A 57 1.71 -10.35 15.26
CA VAL A 57 1.11 -10.02 16.55
C VAL A 57 2.08 -10.41 17.70
N LEU A 58 2.66 -11.61 17.63
CA LEU A 58 3.59 -12.10 18.66
C LEU A 58 4.85 -11.21 18.74
N SER A 59 5.40 -10.82 17.57
CA SER A 59 6.56 -9.91 17.52
C SER A 59 6.29 -8.57 18.21
N LYS A 60 5.04 -8.09 18.19
CA LYS A 60 4.66 -6.84 18.84
C LYS A 60 4.41 -7.00 20.35
N TYR A 61 3.68 -8.04 20.75
CA TYR A 61 3.18 -8.17 22.12
C TYR A 61 4.04 -9.07 23.00
N ALA A 62 4.82 -9.98 22.44
CA ALA A 62 5.68 -10.91 23.14
C ALA A 62 7.17 -10.62 22.92
N ALA A 63 7.54 -9.37 22.70
CA ALA A 63 8.92 -8.95 22.46
C ALA A 63 9.88 -9.33 23.63
N PHE A 64 9.36 -9.55 24.83
CA PHE A 64 10.15 -9.98 25.99
C PHE A 64 10.57 -11.46 25.91
N PHE A 65 9.77 -12.31 25.26
CA PHE A 65 10.03 -13.76 25.16
C PHE A 65 10.65 -14.20 23.83
N MET A 66 10.56 -13.34 22.81
CA MET A 66 11.10 -13.66 21.48
C MET A 66 12.11 -12.60 21.04
N PRO A 67 13.19 -13.03 20.34
CA PRO A 67 14.06 -12.08 19.69
C PRO A 67 13.22 -11.24 18.72
N ILE A 68 13.61 -9.98 18.52
CA ILE A 68 12.92 -9.05 17.62
C ILE A 68 12.88 -9.68 16.22
N LEU A 69 11.74 -10.29 15.90
CA LEU A 69 11.49 -10.87 14.57
C LEU A 69 11.20 -9.69 13.64
N GLY A 70 12.19 -9.32 12.85
CA GLY A 70 11.97 -8.34 11.79
C GLY A 70 10.97 -8.85 10.73
N ILE A 71 10.23 -7.94 10.11
CA ILE A 71 9.28 -8.26 9.04
C ILE A 71 9.84 -9.22 7.98
N PRO A 72 11.11 -9.08 7.49
CA PRO A 72 11.69 -10.03 6.54
C PRO A 72 11.74 -11.47 7.04
N LEU A 73 12.05 -11.66 8.33
CA LEU A 73 12.12 -13.00 8.92
C LEU A 73 10.73 -13.62 9.08
N ILE A 74 9.71 -12.82 9.41
CA ILE A 74 8.32 -13.27 9.47
C ILE A 74 7.84 -13.74 8.08
N PHE A 75 8.17 -12.98 7.02
CA PHE A 75 7.88 -13.40 5.64
C PHE A 75 8.59 -14.70 5.27
N LEU A 76 9.87 -14.83 5.63
CA LEU A 76 10.65 -16.03 5.35
C LEU A 76 10.05 -17.27 6.03
N ILE A 77 9.71 -17.19 7.32
CA ILE A 77 9.08 -18.30 8.06
C ILE A 77 7.73 -18.65 7.43
N SER A 78 6.90 -17.66 7.12
CA SER A 78 5.59 -17.89 6.50
C SER A 78 5.71 -18.54 5.11
N THR A 79 6.72 -18.15 4.35
CA THR A 79 7.03 -18.76 3.04
C THR A 79 7.50 -20.20 3.22
N LEU A 80 8.36 -20.52 4.19
CA LEU A 80 8.77 -21.89 4.49
C LEU A 80 7.58 -22.76 4.88
N VAL A 81 6.66 -22.25 5.70
CA VAL A 81 5.41 -22.95 6.04
C VAL A 81 4.56 -23.21 4.79
N ALA A 82 4.43 -22.22 3.90
CA ALA A 82 3.72 -22.39 2.63
C ALA A 82 4.38 -23.49 1.75
N MET A 83 5.72 -23.52 1.73
CA MET A 83 6.49 -24.53 1.01
C MET A 83 6.21 -25.94 1.53
N ILE A 84 6.23 -26.13 2.85
CA ILE A 84 6.00 -27.43 3.49
C ILE A 84 4.56 -27.92 3.26
N LEU A 85 3.59 -27.00 3.32
CA LEU A 85 2.16 -27.30 3.14
C LEU A 85 1.73 -27.41 1.67
N SER A 86 2.61 -27.09 0.74
CA SER A 86 2.30 -27.14 -0.71
C SER A 86 1.88 -28.56 -1.11
N PRO A 87 0.75 -28.72 -1.81
CA PRO A 87 0.32 -30.04 -2.30
C PRO A 87 1.25 -30.61 -3.38
N ARG A 88 1.98 -29.76 -4.09
CA ARG A 88 3.03 -30.17 -5.03
C ARG A 88 4.35 -30.31 -4.27
N ARG A 89 4.81 -31.54 -4.10
CA ARG A 89 6.19 -31.79 -3.66
C ARG A 89 7.13 -31.44 -4.81
N LEU A 90 7.56 -30.18 -4.82
CA LEU A 90 8.58 -29.74 -5.76
C LEU A 90 9.92 -30.35 -5.32
N GLY A 91 10.58 -31.05 -6.23
CA GLY A 91 11.98 -31.45 -6.01
C GLY A 91 12.91 -30.22 -5.97
N PRO A 92 14.21 -30.40 -5.63
CA PRO A 92 15.17 -29.30 -5.54
C PRO A 92 15.22 -28.42 -6.80
N ALA A 93 15.15 -29.03 -7.99
CA ALA A 93 15.12 -28.31 -9.26
C ALA A 93 13.85 -27.44 -9.43
N GLY A 94 12.71 -27.93 -8.94
CA GLY A 94 11.46 -27.14 -8.95
C GLY A 94 11.52 -25.92 -8.04
N TRP A 95 12.12 -26.06 -6.87
CA TRP A 95 12.35 -24.93 -5.94
C TRP A 95 13.32 -23.90 -6.51
N TYR A 96 14.41 -24.37 -7.12
CA TYR A 96 15.36 -23.47 -7.78
C TYR A 96 14.66 -22.64 -8.86
N ARG A 97 13.82 -23.27 -9.68
CA ARG A 97 13.05 -22.58 -10.70
C ARG A 97 12.10 -21.52 -10.12
N VAL A 98 11.33 -21.87 -9.07
CA VAL A 98 10.44 -20.92 -8.40
C VAL A 98 11.21 -19.73 -7.85
N LEU A 99 12.37 -19.95 -7.23
CA LEU A 99 13.24 -18.87 -6.73
C LEU A 99 13.77 -17.99 -7.85
N THR A 100 14.20 -18.59 -8.97
CA THR A 100 14.69 -17.84 -10.13
C THR A 100 13.58 -16.98 -10.74
N ASP A 101 12.42 -17.59 -11.03
CA ASP A 101 11.28 -16.89 -11.62
C ASP A 101 10.79 -15.74 -10.70
N THR A 102 10.77 -15.97 -9.39
CA THR A 102 10.42 -14.92 -8.41
C THR A 102 11.46 -13.82 -8.38
N SER A 103 12.75 -14.18 -8.41
CA SER A 103 13.84 -13.20 -8.43
C SER A 103 13.79 -12.32 -9.67
N GLU A 104 13.53 -12.90 -10.85
CA GLU A 104 13.37 -12.16 -12.10
C GLU A 104 12.19 -11.18 -12.04
N GLN A 105 11.08 -11.57 -11.41
CA GLN A 105 9.92 -10.69 -11.23
C GLN A 105 10.18 -9.56 -10.23
N VAL A 106 10.93 -9.82 -9.17
CA VAL A 106 11.21 -8.84 -8.09
C VAL A 106 12.38 -7.93 -8.44
N PHE A 107 13.31 -8.37 -9.28
CA PHE A 107 14.52 -7.61 -9.63
C PHE A 107 14.24 -6.19 -10.17
N PRO A 108 13.29 -5.95 -11.08
CA PRO A 108 12.97 -4.59 -11.53
C PRO A 108 12.46 -3.70 -10.38
N LEU A 109 11.71 -4.27 -9.43
CA LEU A 109 11.24 -3.54 -8.26
C LEU A 109 12.42 -3.15 -7.35
N LEU A 110 13.34 -4.08 -7.09
CA LEU A 110 14.55 -3.82 -6.30
C LEU A 110 15.43 -2.76 -6.97
N ALA A 111 15.63 -2.86 -8.29
CA ALA A 111 16.39 -1.87 -9.06
C ALA A 111 15.76 -0.47 -8.92
N THR A 112 14.44 -0.37 -8.98
CA THR A 112 13.71 0.89 -8.78
C THR A 112 13.93 1.44 -7.37
N VAL A 113 13.79 0.61 -6.34
CA VAL A 113 14.00 1.03 -4.93
C VAL A 113 15.43 1.51 -4.70
N ILE A 114 16.44 0.80 -5.25
CA ILE A 114 17.84 1.19 -5.15
C ILE A 114 18.07 2.53 -5.86
N SER A 115 17.58 2.70 -7.08
CA SER A 115 17.70 3.94 -7.85
C SER A 115 17.10 5.14 -7.12
N VAL A 116 15.93 4.95 -6.51
CA VAL A 116 15.30 5.97 -5.67
C VAL A 116 16.13 6.26 -4.43
N GLY A 117 16.69 5.24 -3.78
CA GLY A 117 17.60 5.42 -2.65
C GLY A 117 18.81 6.28 -3.00
N VAL A 118 19.42 6.05 -4.17
CA VAL A 118 20.50 6.86 -4.71
C VAL A 118 20.04 8.30 -4.95
N LEU A 119 18.88 8.50 -5.59
CA LEU A 119 18.33 9.84 -5.83
C LEU A 119 18.10 10.60 -4.52
N VAL A 120 17.48 9.96 -3.54
CA VAL A 120 17.23 10.57 -2.20
C VAL A 120 18.55 10.94 -1.53
N ASN A 121 19.57 10.11 -1.66
CA ASN A 121 20.91 10.38 -1.11
C ASN A 121 21.55 11.60 -1.79
N ILE A 122 21.50 11.69 -3.11
CA ILE A 122 21.96 12.85 -3.88
C ILE A 122 21.20 14.12 -3.45
N MET A 123 19.87 14.07 -3.37
CA MET A 123 19.04 15.21 -2.91
C MET A 123 19.41 15.65 -1.49
N THR A 124 19.80 14.71 -0.63
CA THR A 124 20.26 15.02 0.74
C THR A 124 21.63 15.70 0.70
N SER A 125 22.57 15.15 -0.05
CA SER A 125 23.94 15.68 -0.16
C SER A 125 24.00 17.04 -0.82
N THR A 126 23.10 17.34 -1.76
CA THR A 126 23.00 18.62 -2.46
C THR A 126 22.17 19.67 -1.72
N GLY A 127 21.56 19.32 -0.58
CA GLY A 127 20.71 20.22 0.18
C GLY A 127 19.31 20.46 -0.43
N VAL A 128 18.98 19.83 -1.55
CA VAL A 128 17.66 19.98 -2.23
C VAL A 128 16.51 19.60 -1.30
N ARG A 129 16.68 18.60 -0.44
CA ARG A 129 15.67 18.23 0.57
C ARG A 129 15.41 19.37 1.55
N GLY A 130 16.45 20.09 1.96
CA GLY A 130 16.34 21.29 2.81
C GLY A 130 15.58 22.41 2.10
N LEU A 131 15.90 22.66 0.83
CA LEU A 131 15.18 23.66 0.01
C LEU A 131 13.70 23.31 -0.11
N ILE A 132 13.35 22.06 -0.38
CA ILE A 132 11.96 21.60 -0.44
C ILE A 132 11.28 21.84 0.92
N ALA A 133 11.92 21.46 2.02
CA ALA A 133 11.34 21.65 3.36
C ALA A 133 11.12 23.13 3.66
N ILE A 134 12.09 24.02 3.38
CA ILE A 134 11.95 25.48 3.58
C ILE A 134 10.83 26.04 2.70
N THR A 135 10.75 25.65 1.44
CA THR A 135 9.69 26.07 0.53
C THR A 135 8.32 25.70 1.08
N PHE A 136 8.16 24.48 1.59
CA PHE A 136 6.89 24.06 2.19
C PHE A 136 6.54 24.84 3.47
N VAL A 137 7.52 25.15 4.32
CA VAL A 137 7.29 25.93 5.56
C VAL A 137 6.83 27.36 5.23
N THR A 138 7.32 27.93 4.12
CA THR A 138 6.93 29.28 3.68
C THR A 138 5.57 29.33 2.97
N LEU A 139 5.02 28.17 2.57
CA LEU A 139 3.71 28.13 1.94
C LEU A 139 2.59 28.32 2.96
N PRO A 140 1.53 29.05 2.61
CA PRO A 140 0.31 29.09 3.42
C PRO A 140 -0.25 27.68 3.64
N VAL A 141 -0.72 27.41 4.86
CA VAL A 141 -1.16 26.07 5.28
C VAL A 141 -2.21 25.44 4.35
N TYR A 142 -3.13 26.25 3.82
CA TYR A 142 -4.14 25.77 2.87
C TYR A 142 -3.54 25.28 1.55
N LEU A 143 -2.43 25.86 1.11
CA LEU A 143 -1.72 25.36 -0.09
C LEU A 143 -1.02 24.03 0.17
N ILE A 144 -0.51 23.82 1.37
CA ILE A 144 0.11 22.53 1.76
C ILE A 144 -0.93 21.40 1.70
N TYR A 145 -2.13 21.64 2.21
CA TYR A 145 -3.22 20.65 2.16
C TYR A 145 -3.73 20.40 0.73
N THR A 146 -3.86 21.48 -0.06
CA THR A 146 -4.24 21.35 -1.47
C THR A 146 -3.17 20.60 -2.27
N PHE A 147 -1.89 20.90 -2.02
CA PHE A 147 -0.76 20.20 -2.60
C PHE A 147 -0.82 18.70 -2.22
N ALA A 148 -1.03 18.39 -0.95
CA ALA A 148 -1.11 16.99 -0.50
C ALA A 148 -2.23 16.23 -1.21
N LEU A 149 -3.40 16.82 -1.39
CA LEU A 149 -4.55 16.14 -1.99
C LEU A 149 -4.46 15.98 -3.50
N ILE A 150 -3.81 16.89 -4.21
CA ILE A 150 -3.76 16.91 -5.67
C ILE A 150 -2.40 16.44 -6.18
N VAL A 151 -1.32 17.06 -5.69
CA VAL A 151 0.01 16.84 -6.27
C VAL A 151 0.59 15.49 -5.85
N LEU A 152 0.36 15.04 -4.62
CA LEU A 152 0.91 13.75 -4.18
C LEU A 152 0.33 12.56 -4.95
N PRO A 153 -0.99 12.45 -5.21
CA PRO A 153 -1.51 11.41 -6.09
C PRO A 153 -0.99 11.51 -7.52
N LEU A 154 -0.87 12.72 -8.08
CA LEU A 154 -0.30 12.90 -9.43
C LEU A 154 1.18 12.50 -9.49
N ALA A 155 1.95 12.85 -8.47
CA ALA A 155 3.34 12.42 -8.33
C ALA A 155 3.45 10.90 -8.21
N GLN A 156 2.58 10.26 -7.42
CA GLN A 156 2.51 8.81 -7.32
C GLN A 156 2.16 8.16 -8.65
N GLY A 157 1.18 8.70 -9.37
CA GLY A 157 0.83 8.24 -10.71
C GLY A 157 1.98 8.34 -11.72
N SER A 158 2.88 9.30 -11.55
CA SER A 158 4.03 9.54 -12.44
C SER A 158 5.29 8.79 -12.02
N LEU A 159 5.61 8.81 -10.72
CA LEU A 159 6.86 8.28 -10.16
C LEU A 159 6.67 6.94 -9.45
N SER A 160 5.44 6.43 -9.41
CA SER A 160 5.07 5.21 -8.67
C SER A 160 5.53 5.28 -7.19
N TYR A 161 5.99 4.18 -6.63
CA TYR A 161 6.40 4.09 -5.21
C TYR A 161 7.52 5.06 -4.81
N SER A 162 8.24 5.61 -5.78
CA SER A 162 9.32 6.57 -5.56
C SER A 162 8.83 7.89 -4.97
N SER A 163 7.61 8.31 -5.32
CA SER A 163 7.02 9.56 -4.85
C SER A 163 6.87 9.61 -3.33
N GLY A 164 6.47 8.49 -2.71
CA GLY A 164 6.33 8.38 -1.26
C GLY A 164 7.65 8.63 -0.53
N ILE A 165 8.78 8.17 -1.09
CA ILE A 165 10.10 8.37 -0.52
C ILE A 165 10.60 9.81 -0.77
N ILE A 166 10.42 10.32 -1.99
CA ILE A 166 10.93 11.63 -2.41
C ILE A 166 10.15 12.76 -1.73
N LEU A 167 8.82 12.69 -1.75
CA LEU A 167 7.94 13.76 -1.25
C LEU A 167 7.43 13.49 0.16
N GLY A 168 7.13 12.22 0.50
CA GLY A 168 6.57 11.87 1.80
C GLY A 168 7.54 12.15 2.95
N THR A 169 8.81 11.83 2.79
CA THR A 169 9.81 12.07 3.85
C THR A 169 9.98 13.56 4.18
N PRO A 170 10.20 14.48 3.20
CA PRO A 170 10.23 15.92 3.49
C PRO A 170 8.95 16.45 4.13
N LEU A 171 7.78 15.98 3.69
CA LEU A 171 6.51 16.38 4.29
C LEU A 171 6.37 15.92 5.74
N ILE A 172 6.80 14.71 6.07
CA ILE A 172 6.81 14.24 7.46
C ILE A 172 7.69 15.13 8.33
N PHE A 173 8.89 15.50 7.86
CA PHE A 173 9.76 16.43 8.59
C PHE A 173 9.13 17.81 8.74
N LEU A 174 8.48 18.31 7.70
CA LEU A 174 7.76 19.57 7.75
C LEU A 174 6.69 19.55 8.84
N PHE A 175 5.79 18.59 8.80
CA PHE A 175 4.71 18.50 9.78
C PHE A 175 5.24 18.29 11.20
N ASN A 176 6.36 17.58 11.36
CA ASN A 176 7.04 17.46 12.65
C ASN A 176 7.58 18.80 13.15
N SER A 177 8.18 19.60 12.27
CA SER A 177 8.74 20.91 12.64
C SER A 177 7.69 21.92 13.10
N VAL A 178 6.45 21.78 12.63
CA VAL A 178 5.30 22.61 13.08
C VAL A 178 4.51 21.96 14.23
N GLY A 179 5.06 20.91 14.87
CA GLY A 179 4.48 20.28 16.06
C GLY A 179 3.28 19.36 15.79
N VAL A 180 3.09 18.92 14.54
CA VAL A 180 2.01 18.00 14.17
C VAL A 180 2.45 16.54 14.44
N ASN A 181 1.52 15.71 14.88
CA ASN A 181 1.82 14.32 15.20
C ASN A 181 2.24 13.50 13.97
N VAL A 182 3.52 13.11 13.94
CA VAL A 182 4.18 12.43 12.83
C VAL A 182 3.50 11.09 12.46
N THR A 183 3.04 10.33 13.45
CA THR A 183 2.42 9.02 13.21
C THR A 183 1.09 9.17 12.48
N ILE A 184 0.30 10.16 12.83
CA ILE A 184 -0.97 10.46 12.15
C ILE A 184 -0.71 11.02 10.75
N VAL A 185 0.27 11.90 10.61
CA VAL A 185 0.70 12.43 9.30
C VAL A 185 1.14 11.30 8.38
N ALA A 186 2.03 10.42 8.84
CA ALA A 186 2.47 9.27 8.05
C ALA A 186 1.30 8.37 7.65
N THR A 187 0.34 8.17 8.55
CA THR A 187 -0.90 7.44 8.26
C THR A 187 -1.72 8.12 7.17
N ALA A 188 -1.93 9.42 7.26
CA ALA A 188 -2.67 10.17 6.26
C ALA A 188 -1.98 10.14 4.89
N LEU A 189 -0.67 10.34 4.85
CA LEU A 189 0.12 10.25 3.62
C LEU A 189 0.05 8.86 2.99
N SER A 190 0.04 7.79 3.80
CA SER A 190 -0.10 6.42 3.32
C SER A 190 -1.48 6.11 2.70
N LEU A 191 -2.48 6.94 2.95
CA LEU A 191 -3.78 6.89 2.28
C LEU A 191 -3.81 7.78 1.01
N ILE A 192 -3.09 8.90 1.01
CA ILE A 192 -3.08 9.85 -0.12
C ILE A 192 -2.27 9.31 -1.30
N PHE A 193 -1.08 8.77 -1.07
CA PHE A 193 -0.21 8.29 -2.14
C PHE A 193 -0.88 7.21 -3.00
N PRO A 194 -1.50 6.14 -2.45
CA PRO A 194 -2.13 5.10 -3.25
C PRO A 194 -3.27 5.58 -4.17
N LEU A 195 -3.86 6.75 -3.91
CA LEU A 195 -4.83 7.36 -4.83
C LEU A 195 -4.23 7.54 -6.24
N GLY A 196 -2.94 7.78 -6.32
CA GLY A 196 -2.23 7.93 -7.57
C GLY A 196 -1.92 6.63 -8.33
N ASP A 197 -1.93 5.49 -7.66
CA ASP A 197 -1.58 4.20 -8.30
C ASP A 197 -2.54 3.77 -9.41
N CYS A 198 -3.75 4.33 -9.41
CA CYS A 198 -4.71 4.15 -10.49
C CYS A 198 -4.58 5.22 -11.58
N LEU A 199 -3.82 6.30 -11.36
CA LEU A 199 -3.69 7.38 -12.34
C LEU A 199 -2.68 7.06 -13.45
N PRO A 200 -2.90 7.56 -14.69
CA PRO A 200 -1.86 7.53 -15.70
C PRO A 200 -0.63 8.36 -15.26
N PRO A 201 0.59 7.97 -15.65
CA PRO A 201 0.95 6.89 -16.57
C PRO A 201 1.10 5.52 -15.93
N SER A 202 1.34 5.40 -14.60
CA SER A 202 1.68 4.11 -13.97
C SER A 202 0.56 3.08 -14.08
N ARG A 203 -0.66 3.43 -13.70
CA ARG A 203 -1.87 2.58 -13.76
C ARG A 203 -1.71 1.20 -13.11
N ILE A 204 -0.72 1.00 -12.23
CA ILE A 204 -0.32 -0.33 -11.75
C ILE A 204 -1.49 -1.00 -11.03
N SER A 205 -2.00 -0.40 -9.95
CA SER A 205 -3.09 -0.98 -9.18
C SER A 205 -4.40 -1.07 -9.97
N GLY A 206 -4.65 -0.07 -10.83
CA GLY A 206 -5.84 -0.07 -11.69
C GLY A 206 -5.82 -1.19 -12.73
N ARG A 207 -4.68 -1.49 -13.34
CA ARG A 207 -4.54 -2.62 -14.28
C ARG A 207 -4.71 -3.95 -13.57
N VAL A 208 -4.04 -4.14 -12.43
CA VAL A 208 -4.20 -5.37 -11.65
C VAL A 208 -5.66 -5.57 -11.24
N ALA A 209 -6.36 -4.51 -10.80
CA ALA A 209 -7.77 -4.60 -10.45
C ALA A 209 -8.66 -4.99 -11.64
N ILE A 210 -8.39 -4.44 -12.82
CA ILE A 210 -9.12 -4.77 -14.07
C ILE A 210 -8.86 -6.21 -14.48
N ASP A 211 -7.59 -6.63 -14.46
CA ASP A 211 -7.19 -7.97 -14.88
C ASP A 211 -7.79 -9.04 -13.95
N VAL A 212 -7.73 -8.81 -12.63
CA VAL A 212 -8.27 -9.76 -11.64
C VAL A 212 -9.81 -9.79 -11.67
N SER A 213 -10.47 -8.63 -11.90
CA SER A 213 -11.94 -8.56 -11.93
C SER A 213 -12.53 -9.00 -13.27
N GLY A 214 -11.72 -9.18 -14.31
CA GLY A 214 -12.20 -9.44 -15.66
C GLY A 214 -13.03 -8.30 -16.27
N TYR A 215 -12.82 -7.06 -15.80
CA TYR A 215 -13.57 -5.89 -16.26
C TYR A 215 -13.34 -5.61 -17.75
N LYS A 216 -14.40 -5.65 -18.54
CA LYS A 216 -14.35 -5.48 -20.01
C LYS A 216 -14.54 -4.03 -20.49
N GLY A 217 -14.74 -3.08 -19.58
CA GLY A 217 -14.92 -1.66 -19.92
C GLY A 217 -13.59 -0.94 -20.22
N SER A 218 -13.71 0.32 -20.66
CA SER A 218 -12.52 1.16 -20.86
C SER A 218 -11.88 1.55 -19.51
N TYR A 219 -10.57 1.80 -19.53
CA TYR A 219 -9.85 2.26 -18.32
C TYR A 219 -10.44 3.56 -17.75
N MET A 220 -10.89 4.47 -18.60
CA MET A 220 -11.51 5.71 -18.16
C MET A 220 -12.87 5.48 -17.48
N SER A 221 -13.63 4.50 -17.93
CA SER A 221 -14.88 4.09 -17.25
C SER A 221 -14.61 3.50 -15.87
N PHE A 222 -13.56 2.70 -15.74
CA PHE A 222 -13.08 2.20 -14.45
C PHE A 222 -12.68 3.35 -13.51
N LEU A 223 -11.87 4.33 -13.98
CA LEU A 223 -11.48 5.50 -13.18
C LEU A 223 -12.69 6.30 -12.70
N ARG A 224 -13.70 6.50 -13.56
CA ARG A 224 -14.94 7.19 -13.16
C ARG A 224 -15.69 6.43 -12.07
N ALA A 225 -15.73 5.11 -12.15
CA ALA A 225 -16.41 4.28 -11.14
C ALA A 225 -15.74 4.36 -9.75
N ILE A 226 -14.40 4.44 -9.71
CA ILE A 226 -13.65 4.53 -8.44
C ILE A 226 -13.50 5.97 -7.92
N LEU A 227 -13.90 6.98 -8.70
CA LEU A 227 -13.67 8.39 -8.36
C LEU A 227 -14.30 8.77 -7.01
N VAL A 228 -15.53 8.34 -6.75
CA VAL A 228 -16.24 8.69 -5.51
C VAL A 228 -15.58 8.05 -4.28
N PRO A 229 -15.28 6.74 -4.24
CA PRO A 229 -14.50 6.15 -3.16
C PRO A 229 -13.11 6.77 -3.00
N ALA A 230 -12.43 7.11 -4.10
CA ALA A 230 -11.13 7.75 -4.07
C ALA A 230 -11.19 9.15 -3.45
N LEU A 231 -12.16 9.96 -3.84
CA LEU A 231 -12.38 11.28 -3.23
C LEU A 231 -12.70 11.16 -1.73
N PHE A 232 -13.54 10.20 -1.35
CA PHE A 232 -13.83 9.95 0.06
C PHE A 232 -12.57 9.58 0.85
N MET A 233 -11.73 8.68 0.32
CA MET A 233 -10.44 8.32 0.92
C MET A 233 -9.52 9.55 1.05
N GLY A 234 -9.46 10.39 0.02
CA GLY A 234 -8.70 11.65 0.04
C GLY A 234 -9.19 12.62 1.11
N LEU A 235 -10.52 12.77 1.26
CA LEU A 235 -11.11 13.63 2.29
C LEU A 235 -10.85 13.11 3.71
N VAL A 236 -10.93 11.80 3.93
CA VAL A 236 -10.57 11.18 5.21
C VAL A 236 -9.11 11.46 5.54
N ALA A 237 -8.22 11.24 4.59
CA ALA A 237 -6.79 11.48 4.77
C ALA A 237 -6.49 12.97 5.01
N LEU A 238 -7.15 13.87 4.29
CA LEU A 238 -7.03 15.32 4.52
C LEU A 238 -7.52 15.70 5.91
N GLY A 239 -8.66 15.15 6.35
CA GLY A 239 -9.15 15.34 7.72
C GLY A 239 -8.15 14.88 8.77
N MET A 240 -7.46 13.74 8.52
CA MET A 240 -6.39 13.28 9.40
C MET A 240 -5.18 14.22 9.41
N LEU A 241 -4.82 14.84 8.29
CA LEU A 241 -3.74 15.83 8.24
C LEU A 241 -4.11 17.09 9.01
N VAL A 242 -5.31 17.64 8.76
CA VAL A 242 -5.78 18.89 9.39
C VAL A 242 -5.94 18.72 10.91
N TYR A 243 -6.50 17.61 11.34
CA TYR A 243 -6.79 17.32 12.75
C TYR A 243 -5.81 16.32 13.36
N ALA A 244 -4.57 16.24 12.86
CA ALA A 244 -3.61 15.21 13.26
C ALA A 244 -3.33 15.19 14.77
N ASN A 245 -3.33 16.33 15.44
CA ASN A 245 -3.10 16.40 16.89
C ASN A 245 -4.32 15.92 17.70
N GLN A 246 -5.54 16.12 17.19
CA GLN A 246 -6.76 15.64 17.84
C GLN A 246 -6.92 14.11 17.73
N PHE A 247 -6.38 13.51 16.67
CA PHE A 247 -6.42 12.05 16.45
C PHE A 247 -5.33 11.26 17.18
N ARG A 248 -4.62 11.86 18.13
CA ARG A 248 -3.58 11.18 18.94
C ARG A 248 -4.11 9.94 19.66
N TRP A 249 -5.38 9.91 20.05
CA TRP A 249 -6.01 8.78 20.71
C TRP A 249 -6.06 7.50 19.83
N LEU A 250 -5.91 7.63 18.51
CA LEU A 250 -5.81 6.48 17.60
C LEU A 250 -4.45 5.77 17.67
N ILE A 251 -3.47 6.37 18.33
CA ILE A 251 -2.14 5.77 18.48
C ILE A 251 -2.16 4.84 19.69
N VAL A 252 -2.07 3.55 19.42
CA VAL A 252 -1.85 2.54 20.44
C VAL A 252 -0.34 2.50 20.71
N TYR A 253 0.04 2.86 21.93
CA TYR A 253 1.42 2.79 22.40
C TYR A 253 1.78 1.35 22.80
#